data_02b6f20fc2f2027782374e5affc4661b
#
_entry.id   02b6f20fc2f2027782374e5affc4661b
#
_cell.length_a   1.000
_cell.length_b   1.000
_cell.length_c   1.000
_cell.angle_alpha   90.00
_cell.angle_beta   90.00
_cell.angle_gamma   90.00
#
_symmetry.space_group_name_H-M   'P 1'
#
loop_
_entity.id
_entity.type
_entity.pdbx_description
1 polymer ?
#
loop_
_entity_poly.entity_id
_entity_poly.type
_entity_poly.pdbx_seq_one_letter_code
_entity_poly.pdbx_strand_id
1 'polypeptide(L)'
;MSTGIVCGGLLALCVSCTEYTPKPRGYFRIEPPAPSYQALPVRDLPYTFRLSRWAEVELPPVGNPAGWINLSYPQLNVKLYCSYFPITPATLGRAEEECRALVVRQSKYPERIKMQAYSNPEASVYGSLFMLDGESASPLQFMLTDSVSHFFRGALYYDCIPNADSLAPVTRYLKQDIVELIQSF
;
A
#
# COMPACT_ATOMS: atom_id res chain seq x y z
N MET A 1 29.79 -18.65 85.69
CA MET A 1 29.05 -17.55 85.13
C MET A 1 29.65 -17.22 83.75
N SER A 2 29.04 -17.65 82.71
CA SER A 2 29.57 -17.42 81.37
C SER A 2 28.41 -17.00 80.48
N THR A 3 28.47 -15.80 79.98
CA THR A 3 27.44 -15.13 79.19
C THR A 3 27.74 -15.38 77.71
N GLY A 4 26.94 -16.21 77.07
CA GLY A 4 27.07 -16.47 75.60
C GLY A 4 26.33 -15.39 74.82
N ILE A 5 27.05 -14.71 73.90
CA ILE A 5 26.52 -13.77 72.94
C ILE A 5 26.16 -14.56 71.68
N VAL A 6 24.86 -14.61 71.37
CA VAL A 6 24.34 -15.16 70.12
C VAL A 6 24.33 -14.06 69.07
N CYS A 7 25.19 -14.20 68.07
CA CYS A 7 25.28 -13.28 66.92
C CYS A 7 24.31 -13.78 65.83
N GLY A 8 23.13 -13.11 65.72
CA GLY A 8 22.15 -13.42 64.68
C GLY A 8 22.52 -12.77 63.34
N GLY A 9 22.94 -13.58 62.38
CA GLY A 9 23.21 -13.13 61.03
C GLY A 9 21.91 -12.89 60.23
N LEU A 10 21.67 -11.65 59.85
CA LEU A 10 20.56 -11.23 59.01
C LEU A 10 20.94 -11.45 57.53
N LEU A 11 20.41 -12.51 56.97
CA LEU A 11 20.60 -12.81 55.52
C LEU A 11 19.67 -11.93 54.70
N ALA A 12 20.22 -10.88 54.06
CA ALA A 12 19.49 -10.04 53.11
C ALA A 12 19.36 -10.76 51.79
N LEU A 13 18.19 -11.25 51.45
CA LEU A 13 17.81 -11.79 50.15
C LEU A 13 17.62 -10.62 49.17
N CYS A 14 18.62 -10.33 48.35
CA CYS A 14 18.47 -9.43 47.19
C CYS A 14 17.62 -10.13 46.14
N VAL A 15 16.33 -9.82 46.09
CA VAL A 15 15.45 -10.18 44.96
C VAL A 15 15.79 -9.23 43.82
N SER A 16 16.64 -9.65 42.91
CA SER A 16 16.89 -8.96 41.65
C SER A 16 15.70 -9.21 40.71
N CYS A 17 14.80 -8.24 40.66
CA CYS A 17 13.81 -8.17 39.59
C CYS A 17 14.53 -7.82 38.29
N THR A 18 14.80 -8.85 37.47
CA THR A 18 15.18 -8.60 36.06
C THR A 18 13.92 -8.14 35.34
N GLU A 19 13.83 -6.83 35.07
CA GLU A 19 12.83 -6.32 34.13
C GLU A 19 13.04 -7.03 32.79
N TYR A 20 12.10 -7.89 32.43
CA TYR A 20 12.06 -8.50 31.11
C TYR A 20 11.68 -7.42 30.09
N THR A 21 12.67 -6.82 29.46
CA THR A 21 12.46 -5.94 28.30
C THR A 21 12.14 -6.89 27.13
N PRO A 22 10.88 -6.94 26.64
CA PRO A 22 10.56 -7.78 25.48
C PRO A 22 11.42 -7.31 24.32
N LYS A 23 12.24 -8.22 23.79
CA LYS A 23 12.99 -7.94 22.56
C LYS A 23 11.98 -7.55 21.48
N PRO A 24 12.21 -6.45 20.73
CA PRO A 24 11.35 -6.11 19.61
C PRO A 24 11.28 -7.33 18.69
N ARG A 25 10.06 -7.69 18.27
CA ARG A 25 9.87 -8.79 17.30
C ARG A 25 10.67 -8.43 16.06
N GLY A 26 11.68 -9.23 15.76
CA GLY A 26 12.42 -9.09 14.51
C GLY A 26 11.46 -9.41 13.38
N TYR A 27 11.08 -8.40 12.60
CA TYR A 27 10.36 -8.60 11.36
C TYR A 27 11.33 -9.14 10.33
N PHE A 28 10.90 -10.12 9.53
CA PHE A 28 11.69 -10.56 8.38
C PHE A 28 11.97 -9.34 7.51
N ARG A 29 13.25 -9.05 7.27
CA ARG A 29 13.66 -7.98 6.38
C ARG A 29 13.29 -8.42 4.96
N ILE A 30 12.20 -7.88 4.44
CA ILE A 30 11.86 -8.02 3.04
C ILE A 30 12.79 -7.07 2.28
N GLU A 31 13.72 -7.61 1.51
CA GLU A 31 14.53 -6.84 0.57
C GLU A 31 13.86 -6.96 -0.81
N PRO A 32 13.12 -5.92 -1.25
CA PRO A 32 12.55 -5.94 -2.57
C PRO A 32 13.67 -6.01 -3.61
N PRO A 33 13.48 -6.76 -4.71
CA PRO A 33 14.44 -6.82 -5.79
C PRO A 33 14.61 -5.46 -6.47
N ALA A 34 15.69 -5.30 -7.26
CA ALA A 34 15.88 -4.09 -8.05
C ALA A 34 14.68 -3.87 -9.00
N PRO A 35 14.19 -2.62 -9.13
CA PRO A 35 13.07 -2.30 -10.01
C PRO A 35 13.36 -2.74 -11.46
N SER A 36 12.42 -3.45 -12.05
CA SER A 36 12.48 -3.90 -13.45
C SER A 36 11.09 -3.95 -14.01
N TYR A 37 10.89 -3.35 -15.20
CA TYR A 37 9.56 -3.12 -15.76
C TYR A 37 9.38 -3.79 -17.11
N GLN A 38 8.14 -4.05 -17.48
CA GLN A 38 7.73 -4.60 -18.77
C GLN A 38 6.40 -3.97 -19.19
N ALA A 39 6.08 -4.03 -20.48
CA ALA A 39 4.77 -3.61 -20.97
C ALA A 39 3.68 -4.55 -20.42
N LEU A 40 2.47 -4.02 -20.22
CA LEU A 40 1.30 -4.81 -19.84
C LEU A 40 1.07 -5.93 -20.85
N PRO A 41 1.13 -7.22 -20.45
CA PRO A 41 1.06 -8.34 -21.37
C PRO A 41 -0.37 -8.74 -21.77
N VAL A 42 -1.34 -7.89 -21.53
CA VAL A 42 -2.76 -8.10 -21.88
C VAL A 42 -3.11 -7.24 -23.09
N ARG A 43 -3.71 -7.86 -24.10
CA ARG A 43 -4.22 -7.19 -25.29
C ARG A 43 -5.70 -6.84 -25.11
N ASP A 44 -6.21 -5.98 -25.99
CA ASP A 44 -7.63 -5.60 -26.06
C ASP A 44 -8.16 -4.84 -24.86
N LEU A 45 -7.25 -4.19 -24.09
CA LEU A 45 -7.61 -3.21 -23.07
C LEU A 45 -7.62 -1.80 -23.66
N PRO A 46 -8.49 -0.90 -23.18
CA PRO A 46 -8.56 0.50 -23.63
C PRO A 46 -7.40 1.36 -23.12
N TYR A 47 -6.41 0.76 -22.50
CA TYR A 47 -5.24 1.40 -21.91
C TYR A 47 -4.02 0.46 -21.98
N THR A 48 -2.84 1.03 -21.80
CA THR A 48 -1.59 0.30 -21.62
C THR A 48 -0.68 1.04 -20.67
N PHE A 49 0.26 0.34 -20.03
CA PHE A 49 1.26 0.91 -19.13
C PHE A 49 2.40 -0.08 -18.91
N ARG A 50 3.44 0.34 -18.22
CA ARG A 50 4.51 -0.54 -17.75
C ARG A 50 4.25 -0.98 -16.33
N LEU A 51 4.49 -2.25 -16.06
CA LEU A 51 4.36 -2.83 -14.73
C LEU A 51 5.65 -3.54 -14.32
N SER A 52 5.82 -3.70 -13.01
CA SER A 52 6.94 -4.46 -12.45
C SER A 52 6.94 -5.89 -13.00
N ARG A 53 8.12 -6.44 -13.32
CA ARG A 53 8.27 -7.86 -13.69
C ARG A 53 7.93 -8.82 -12.55
N TRP A 54 7.83 -8.29 -11.33
CA TRP A 54 7.43 -9.05 -10.13
C TRP A 54 5.92 -9.07 -9.93
N ALA A 55 5.18 -8.30 -10.71
CA ALA A 55 3.73 -8.30 -10.70
C ALA A 55 3.19 -9.35 -11.66
N GLU A 56 2.25 -10.14 -11.18
CA GLU A 56 1.44 -11.06 -11.97
C GLU A 56 0.11 -10.40 -12.31
N VAL A 57 -0.29 -10.46 -13.59
CA VAL A 57 -1.57 -9.91 -14.02
C VAL A 57 -2.66 -10.96 -13.84
N GLU A 58 -3.67 -10.62 -13.05
CA GLU A 58 -4.86 -11.43 -12.85
C GLU A 58 -6.05 -10.76 -13.52
N LEU A 59 -6.74 -11.48 -14.39
CA LEU A 59 -8.01 -11.03 -14.93
C LEU A 59 -9.13 -11.37 -13.94
N PRO A 60 -10.06 -10.45 -13.68
CA PRO A 60 -11.19 -10.73 -12.82
C PRO A 60 -12.06 -11.85 -13.39
N PRO A 61 -12.84 -12.55 -12.56
CA PRO A 61 -13.78 -13.57 -13.00
C PRO A 61 -14.76 -13.06 -14.07
N VAL A 62 -15.26 -13.97 -14.90
CA VAL A 62 -16.27 -13.65 -15.93
C VAL A 62 -17.49 -12.99 -15.26
N GLY A 63 -17.95 -11.89 -15.85
CA GLY A 63 -19.06 -11.07 -15.34
C GLY A 63 -18.64 -9.76 -14.68
N ASN A 64 -17.34 -9.56 -14.45
CA ASN A 64 -16.83 -8.24 -14.06
C ASN A 64 -16.81 -7.27 -15.25
N PRO A 65 -16.85 -5.94 -14.99
CA PRO A 65 -16.76 -4.96 -16.05
C PRO A 65 -15.50 -5.15 -16.91
N ALA A 66 -15.64 -4.95 -18.22
CA ALA A 66 -14.51 -5.01 -19.14
C ALA A 66 -13.43 -3.96 -18.78
N GLY A 67 -12.18 -4.33 -18.93
CA GLY A 67 -11.05 -3.45 -18.63
C GLY A 67 -10.62 -3.42 -17.17
N TRP A 68 -11.19 -4.23 -16.28
CA TRP A 68 -10.67 -4.41 -14.92
C TRP A 68 -9.55 -5.45 -14.94
N ILE A 69 -8.50 -5.18 -14.17
CA ILE A 69 -7.39 -6.11 -13.94
C ILE A 69 -6.90 -6.01 -12.50
N ASN A 70 -6.20 -7.04 -12.02
CA ASN A 70 -5.46 -6.96 -10.77
C ASN A 70 -3.99 -7.23 -11.03
N LEU A 71 -3.13 -6.54 -10.30
CA LEU A 71 -1.70 -6.81 -10.27
C LEU A 71 -1.37 -7.44 -8.92
N SER A 72 -1.00 -8.71 -8.92
CA SER A 72 -0.66 -9.47 -7.72
C SER A 72 0.85 -9.48 -7.52
N TYR A 73 1.30 -9.28 -6.29
CA TYR A 73 2.69 -9.43 -5.85
C TYR A 73 2.76 -10.54 -4.80
N PRO A 74 2.76 -11.82 -5.22
CA PRO A 74 2.62 -12.95 -4.29
C PRO A 74 3.70 -12.98 -3.19
N GLN A 75 4.93 -12.60 -3.55
CA GLN A 75 6.07 -12.58 -2.62
C GLN A 75 5.96 -11.52 -1.52
N LEU A 76 5.11 -10.50 -1.74
CA LEU A 76 4.88 -9.39 -0.82
C LEU A 76 3.51 -9.48 -0.13
N ASN A 77 2.68 -10.47 -0.47
CA ASN A 77 1.28 -10.60 -0.06
C ASN A 77 0.49 -9.30 -0.30
N VAL A 78 0.62 -8.78 -1.52
CA VAL A 78 0.01 -7.50 -1.92
C VAL A 78 -0.71 -7.66 -3.24
N LYS A 79 -1.83 -6.97 -3.37
CA LYS A 79 -2.60 -6.89 -4.60
C LYS A 79 -3.02 -5.45 -4.90
N LEU A 80 -2.79 -5.01 -6.14
CA LEU A 80 -3.28 -3.75 -6.66
C LEU A 80 -4.53 -4.04 -7.51
N TYR A 81 -5.68 -3.62 -7.03
CA TYR A 81 -6.95 -3.73 -7.74
C TYR A 81 -7.13 -2.54 -8.67
N CYS A 82 -7.24 -2.80 -9.95
CA CYS A 82 -7.39 -1.78 -10.99
C CYS A 82 -8.78 -1.87 -11.63
N SER A 83 -9.48 -0.76 -11.64
CA SER A 83 -10.83 -0.61 -12.19
C SER A 83 -10.82 0.42 -13.29
N TYR A 84 -11.41 0.08 -14.42
CA TYR A 84 -11.61 0.96 -15.57
C TYR A 84 -13.09 1.29 -15.72
N PHE A 85 -13.40 2.55 -16.05
CA PHE A 85 -14.74 3.03 -16.32
C PHE A 85 -14.74 3.95 -17.53
N PRO A 86 -15.62 3.74 -18.51
CA PRO A 86 -15.91 4.77 -19.50
C PRO A 86 -16.62 5.94 -18.82
N ILE A 87 -16.19 7.14 -19.15
CA ILE A 87 -16.78 8.38 -18.65
C ILE A 87 -17.17 9.31 -19.81
N THR A 88 -17.81 10.39 -19.46
CA THR A 88 -18.03 11.57 -20.33
C THR A 88 -17.59 12.80 -19.55
N PRO A 89 -17.38 13.95 -20.22
CA PRO A 89 -17.09 15.20 -19.50
C PRO A 89 -18.13 15.57 -18.45
N ALA A 90 -19.39 15.19 -18.65
CA ALA A 90 -20.48 15.42 -17.70
C ALA A 90 -20.41 14.50 -16.46
N THR A 91 -19.80 13.30 -16.58
CA THR A 91 -19.71 12.32 -15.48
C THR A 91 -18.34 12.31 -14.79
N LEU A 92 -17.33 12.97 -15.35
CA LEU A 92 -15.98 13.04 -14.82
C LEU A 92 -15.95 13.51 -13.35
N GLY A 93 -16.56 14.65 -13.07
CA GLY A 93 -16.55 15.23 -11.71
C GLY A 93 -17.14 14.28 -10.66
N ARG A 94 -18.21 13.55 -11.02
CA ARG A 94 -18.79 12.53 -10.16
C ARG A 94 -17.84 11.34 -9.94
N ALA A 95 -17.18 10.85 -10.99
CA ALA A 95 -16.22 9.76 -10.88
C ALA A 95 -15.03 10.11 -9.98
N GLU A 96 -14.52 11.33 -10.09
CA GLU A 96 -13.45 11.85 -9.22
C GLU A 96 -13.92 11.96 -7.77
N GLU A 97 -15.12 12.51 -7.53
CA GLU A 97 -15.67 12.65 -6.19
C GLU A 97 -15.90 11.30 -5.52
N GLU A 98 -16.47 10.33 -6.23
CA GLU A 98 -16.64 8.95 -5.75
C GLU A 98 -15.29 8.30 -5.41
N CYS A 99 -14.26 8.51 -6.24
CA CYS A 99 -12.92 8.01 -5.98
C CYS A 99 -12.34 8.64 -4.71
N ARG A 100 -12.41 9.96 -4.54
CA ARG A 100 -11.93 10.66 -3.34
C ARG A 100 -12.68 10.22 -2.09
N ALA A 101 -13.99 10.03 -2.16
CA ALA A 101 -14.81 9.53 -1.07
C ALA A 101 -14.38 8.12 -0.63
N LEU A 102 -13.98 7.25 -1.57
CA LEU A 102 -13.43 5.92 -1.27
C LEU A 102 -12.08 6.02 -0.54
N VAL A 103 -11.18 6.91 -0.98
CA VAL A 103 -9.89 7.18 -0.33
C VAL A 103 -10.11 7.63 1.12
N VAL A 104 -10.99 8.60 1.34
CA VAL A 104 -11.30 9.12 2.68
C VAL A 104 -11.87 8.04 3.60
N ARG A 105 -12.79 7.21 3.10
CA ARG A 105 -13.39 6.11 3.90
C ARG A 105 -12.39 5.05 4.32
N GLN A 106 -11.30 4.86 3.58
CA GLN A 106 -10.26 3.87 3.89
C GLN A 106 -9.14 4.44 4.75
N SER A 107 -9.16 5.74 5.04
CA SER A 107 -8.19 6.39 5.90
C SER A 107 -8.69 6.46 7.35
N LYS A 108 -7.86 6.04 8.28
CA LYS A 108 -8.08 6.28 9.72
C LYS A 108 -7.90 7.75 10.10
N TYR A 109 -7.07 8.47 9.31
CA TYR A 109 -6.71 9.87 9.53
C TYR A 109 -6.86 10.66 8.22
N PRO A 110 -8.09 11.04 7.82
CA PRO A 110 -8.35 11.73 6.56
C PRO A 110 -7.54 13.01 6.38
N GLU A 111 -7.27 13.72 7.46
CA GLU A 111 -6.47 14.95 7.48
C GLU A 111 -4.97 14.73 7.16
N ARG A 112 -4.51 13.48 7.17
CA ARG A 112 -3.12 13.09 6.87
C ARG A 112 -2.95 12.48 5.49
N ILE A 113 -4.00 12.42 4.68
CA ILE A 113 -3.92 11.94 3.31
C ILE A 113 -3.03 12.90 2.53
N LYS A 114 -1.94 12.38 1.97
CA LYS A 114 -1.07 13.13 1.06
C LYS A 114 -1.50 12.84 -0.37
N MET A 115 -1.62 13.88 -1.17
CA MET A 115 -1.96 13.78 -2.58
C MET A 115 -0.81 14.32 -3.43
N GLN A 116 -0.46 13.55 -4.47
CA GLN A 116 0.50 13.96 -5.49
C GLN A 116 -0.22 13.97 -6.84
N ALA A 117 -0.29 15.14 -7.48
CA ALA A 117 -0.87 15.28 -8.81
C ALA A 117 0.12 14.84 -9.89
N TYR A 118 -0.42 14.28 -10.97
CA TYR A 118 0.30 13.92 -12.19
C TYR A 118 -0.37 14.54 -13.40
N SER A 119 0.45 14.99 -14.35
CA SER A 119 -0.01 15.55 -15.62
C SER A 119 0.98 15.18 -16.70
N ASN A 120 0.49 14.51 -17.73
CA ASN A 120 1.21 14.24 -18.98
C ASN A 120 0.35 14.71 -20.15
N PRO A 121 0.46 15.99 -20.55
CA PRO A 121 -0.36 16.56 -21.64
C PRO A 121 -0.12 15.88 -22.99
N GLU A 122 1.09 15.37 -23.25
CA GLU A 122 1.43 14.71 -24.51
C GLU A 122 0.65 13.40 -24.69
N ALA A 123 0.45 12.65 -23.61
CA ALA A 123 -0.37 11.45 -23.60
C ALA A 123 -1.83 11.73 -23.24
N SER A 124 -2.20 12.98 -22.94
CA SER A 124 -3.52 13.35 -22.42
C SER A 124 -3.89 12.58 -21.13
N VAL A 125 -2.92 12.36 -20.24
CA VAL A 125 -3.13 11.64 -18.97
C VAL A 125 -2.97 12.58 -17.79
N TYR A 126 -4.00 12.62 -16.96
CA TYR A 126 -4.07 13.43 -15.75
C TYR A 126 -4.50 12.56 -14.58
N GLY A 127 -4.03 12.85 -13.38
CA GLY A 127 -4.45 12.06 -12.23
C GLY A 127 -3.85 12.46 -10.91
N SER A 128 -4.10 11.64 -9.91
CA SER A 128 -3.62 11.83 -8.54
C SER A 128 -3.25 10.52 -7.90
N LEU A 129 -2.14 10.50 -7.17
CA LEU A 129 -1.75 9.45 -6.26
C LEU A 129 -2.03 9.89 -4.83
N PHE A 130 -2.78 9.09 -4.09
CA PHE A 130 -3.13 9.29 -2.68
C PHE A 130 -2.29 8.34 -1.82
N MET A 131 -1.69 8.90 -0.79
CA MET A 131 -0.90 8.16 0.20
C MET A 131 -1.56 8.32 1.56
N LEU A 132 -1.99 7.19 2.13
CA LEU A 132 -2.68 7.14 3.42
C LEU A 132 -1.67 6.76 4.50
N ASP A 133 -1.46 7.66 5.45
CA ASP A 133 -0.57 7.42 6.58
C ASP A 133 -1.23 6.51 7.64
N GLY A 134 -0.39 5.77 8.36
CA GLY A 134 -0.79 4.92 9.48
C GLY A 134 -1.16 3.48 9.06
N GLU A 135 -1.97 2.84 9.90
CA GLU A 135 -2.40 1.45 9.72
C GLU A 135 -3.55 1.34 8.71
N SER A 136 -3.28 1.65 7.45
CA SER A 136 -4.26 1.49 6.37
C SER A 136 -4.06 0.16 5.66
N ALA A 137 -5.15 -0.56 5.41
CA ALA A 137 -5.13 -1.76 4.57
C ALA A 137 -4.86 -1.41 3.09
N SER A 138 -5.12 -0.16 2.70
CA SER A 138 -4.93 0.36 1.34
C SER A 138 -4.14 1.68 1.37
N PRO A 139 -2.81 1.62 1.62
CA PRO A 139 -1.99 2.82 1.84
C PRO A 139 -1.73 3.65 0.58
N LEU A 140 -1.89 3.06 -0.60
CA LEU A 140 -1.66 3.72 -1.89
C LEU A 140 -2.87 3.51 -2.79
N GLN A 141 -3.43 4.62 -3.29
CA GLN A 141 -4.52 4.62 -4.24
C GLN A 141 -4.26 5.70 -5.29
N PHE A 142 -4.73 5.49 -6.50
CA PHE A 142 -4.60 6.50 -7.55
C PHE A 142 -5.81 6.53 -8.47
N MET A 143 -5.96 7.61 -9.20
CA MET A 143 -6.87 7.74 -10.32
C MET A 143 -6.17 8.43 -11.48
N LEU A 144 -6.50 8.00 -12.71
CA LEU A 144 -6.03 8.54 -13.97
C LEU A 144 -7.21 8.76 -14.91
N THR A 145 -7.13 9.77 -15.75
CA THR A 145 -8.16 10.09 -16.74
C THR A 145 -7.57 10.86 -17.91
N ASP A 146 -8.19 10.73 -19.07
CA ASP A 146 -7.97 11.61 -20.24
C ASP A 146 -8.87 12.85 -20.19
N SER A 147 -9.68 13.00 -19.14
CA SER A 147 -10.69 14.04 -18.94
C SER A 147 -11.87 14.01 -19.94
N VAL A 148 -11.95 13.00 -20.80
CA VAL A 148 -12.95 12.93 -21.89
C VAL A 148 -13.76 11.65 -21.83
N SER A 149 -13.09 10.50 -21.89
CA SER A 149 -13.74 9.19 -22.11
C SER A 149 -13.25 8.07 -21.21
N HIS A 150 -12.09 8.21 -20.58
CA HIS A 150 -11.44 7.14 -19.83
C HIS A 150 -11.18 7.56 -18.39
N PHE A 151 -11.54 6.67 -17.46
CA PHE A 151 -11.24 6.79 -16.05
C PHE A 151 -10.68 5.47 -15.53
N PHE A 152 -9.47 5.50 -14.98
CA PHE A 152 -8.79 4.33 -14.45
C PHE A 152 -8.42 4.58 -12.99
N ARG A 153 -8.69 3.62 -12.12
CA ARG A 153 -8.43 3.71 -10.69
C ARG A 153 -7.68 2.49 -10.21
N GLY A 154 -6.70 2.68 -9.35
CA GLY A 154 -6.00 1.62 -8.65
C GLY A 154 -6.04 1.80 -7.14
N ALA A 155 -6.15 0.69 -6.41
CA ALA A 155 -6.07 0.64 -4.96
C ALA A 155 -5.24 -0.56 -4.51
N LEU A 156 -4.16 -0.30 -3.78
CA LEU A 156 -3.25 -1.30 -3.25
C LEU A 156 -3.79 -1.86 -1.94
N TYR A 157 -3.82 -3.19 -1.79
CA TYR A 157 -4.21 -3.86 -0.56
C TYR A 157 -3.15 -4.85 -0.10
N TYR A 158 -2.91 -4.86 1.21
CA TYR A 158 -2.14 -5.90 1.87
C TYR A 158 -3.07 -7.06 2.26
N ASP A 159 -2.63 -8.29 2.00
CA ASP A 159 -3.29 -9.51 2.49
C ASP A 159 -2.69 -9.92 3.85
N CYS A 160 -2.65 -8.96 4.78
CA CYS A 160 -2.20 -9.16 6.16
C CYS A 160 -2.75 -8.06 7.06
N ILE A 161 -2.68 -8.26 8.38
CA ILE A 161 -3.01 -7.20 9.34
C ILE A 161 -1.98 -6.06 9.17
N PRO A 162 -2.40 -4.84 8.83
CA PRO A 162 -1.48 -3.75 8.57
C PRO A 162 -0.70 -3.38 9.84
N ASN A 163 0.62 -3.36 9.71
CA ASN A 163 1.52 -2.72 10.67
C ASN A 163 2.37 -1.73 9.89
N ALA A 164 2.13 -0.44 10.10
CA ALA A 164 2.72 0.64 9.31
C ALA A 164 4.25 0.58 9.29
N ASP A 165 4.90 0.29 10.42
CA ASP A 165 6.37 0.28 10.54
C ASP A 165 6.99 -0.89 9.76
N SER A 166 6.41 -2.08 9.87
CA SER A 166 6.92 -3.27 9.17
C SER A 166 6.64 -3.24 7.67
N LEU A 167 5.54 -2.60 7.25
CA LEU A 167 5.15 -2.49 5.84
C LEU A 167 5.76 -1.28 5.13
N ALA A 168 6.36 -0.31 5.85
CA ALA A 168 6.93 0.90 5.26
C ALA A 168 7.95 0.64 4.14
N PRO A 169 8.88 -0.32 4.22
CA PRO A 169 9.79 -0.63 3.12
C PRO A 169 9.07 -1.15 1.87
N VAL A 170 8.09 -2.03 2.06
CA VAL A 170 7.28 -2.61 0.98
C VAL A 170 6.41 -1.53 0.33
N THR A 171 5.76 -0.68 1.14
CA THR A 171 4.95 0.45 0.65
C THR A 171 5.80 1.40 -0.20
N ARG A 172 7.03 1.68 0.22
CA ARG A 172 7.95 2.55 -0.52
C ARG A 172 8.34 1.94 -1.87
N TYR A 173 8.62 0.66 -1.90
CA TYR A 173 8.94 -0.08 -3.12
C TYR A 173 7.75 -0.06 -4.09
N LEU A 174 6.56 -0.44 -3.61
CA LEU A 174 5.34 -0.48 -4.43
C LEU A 174 4.89 0.91 -4.88
N LYS A 175 5.21 1.97 -4.10
CA LYS A 175 5.00 3.35 -4.56
C LYS A 175 5.82 3.64 -5.84
N GLN A 176 7.06 3.16 -5.94
CA GLN A 176 7.87 3.35 -7.14
C GLN A 176 7.26 2.63 -8.34
N ASP A 177 6.77 1.40 -8.16
CA ASP A 177 6.09 0.63 -9.20
C ASP A 177 4.79 1.31 -9.67
N ILE A 178 4.00 1.87 -8.73
CA ILE A 178 2.78 2.63 -9.06
C ILE A 178 3.12 3.93 -9.79
N VAL A 179 4.18 4.63 -9.39
CA VAL A 179 4.63 5.85 -10.09
C VAL A 179 5.06 5.53 -11.52
N GLU A 180 5.79 4.43 -11.75
CA GLU A 180 6.15 3.97 -13.09
C GLU A 180 4.91 3.64 -13.93
N LEU A 181 3.92 2.95 -13.33
CA LEU A 181 2.65 2.68 -13.98
C LEU A 181 1.96 3.99 -14.41
N ILE A 182 1.86 4.97 -13.52
CA ILE A 182 1.23 6.27 -13.79
C ILE A 182 1.97 7.05 -14.89
N GLN A 183 3.29 7.02 -14.86
CA GLN A 183 4.12 7.77 -15.84
C GLN A 183 4.14 7.15 -17.22
N SER A 184 3.84 5.86 -17.32
CA SER A 184 3.84 5.11 -18.57
C SER A 184 2.44 4.79 -19.12
N PHE A 185 1.41 5.32 -18.48
CA PHE A 185 -0.01 5.11 -18.81
C PHE A 185 -0.40 5.77 -20.13
#